data_b4469eb7ff29b60af684e4cff04099e3
#
_entry.id   b4469eb7ff29b60af684e4cff04099e3
#
_cell.length_a   1.000
_cell.length_b   1.000
_cell.length_c   1.000
_cell.angle_alpha   90.00
_cell.angle_beta   90.00
_cell.angle_gamma   90.00
#
_symmetry.space_group_name_H-M   'P 1'
#
loop_
_entity.id
_entity.type
_entity.pdbx_description
1 polymer ?
#
loop_
_entity_poly.entity_id
_entity_poly.type
_entity_poly.pdbx_seq_one_letter_code
_entity_poly.pdbx_strand_id
1 'polypeptide(L)'
;HELALPALEQMHLHKTGMLIRCAIQLALCAAGVEENSEQGGMLLQYADRVGLAFQVQDDILDEIGDLQQTGKAQQGADRSRNKPSFITLLGLKEAQNYAQRLLEEALAALQSWQHEADHLRALARLIVERNK
;
A
#
# COMPACT_ATOMS: atom_id res chain seq x y z
N HIS A 1 18.74 6.76 0.78
CA HIS A 1 19.44 6.52 -0.47
C HIS A 1 18.48 6.26 -1.61
N GLU A 2 18.88 6.70 -2.76
CA GLU A 2 18.03 6.66 -3.92
C GLU A 2 17.64 5.24 -4.31
N LEU A 3 18.52 4.28 -4.11
CA LEU A 3 18.24 2.88 -4.44
C LEU A 3 17.42 2.18 -3.35
N ALA A 4 17.30 2.79 -2.18
CA ALA A 4 16.63 2.14 -1.06
C ALA A 4 15.12 2.11 -1.23
N LEU A 5 14.53 3.16 -1.81
CA LEU A 5 13.08 3.19 -1.97
C LEU A 5 12.57 2.13 -2.95
N PRO A 6 13.15 1.98 -4.16
CA PRO A 6 12.71 0.90 -5.04
C PRO A 6 12.91 -0.48 -4.42
N ALA A 7 13.99 -0.67 -3.66
CA ALA A 7 14.23 -1.94 -3.01
C ALA A 7 13.18 -2.22 -1.95
N LEU A 8 12.80 -1.20 -1.18
CA LEU A 8 11.77 -1.34 -0.17
C LEU A 8 10.41 -1.66 -0.80
N GLU A 9 10.07 -0.95 -1.87
CA GLU A 9 8.84 -1.22 -2.60
C GLU A 9 8.80 -2.65 -3.10
N GLN A 10 9.91 -3.12 -3.67
CA GLN A 10 10.01 -4.47 -4.19
C GLN A 10 9.85 -5.50 -3.07
N MET A 11 10.47 -5.25 -1.93
CA MET A 11 10.35 -6.14 -0.78
C MET A 11 8.89 -6.28 -0.34
N HIS A 12 8.16 -5.18 -0.26
CA HIS A 12 6.76 -5.21 0.16
C HIS A 12 5.86 -5.85 -0.88
N LEU A 13 6.16 -5.66 -2.15
CA LEU A 13 5.42 -6.34 -3.21
C LEU A 13 5.62 -7.86 -3.12
N HIS A 14 6.80 -8.31 -2.71
CA HIS A 14 7.08 -9.74 -2.57
C HIS A 14 6.54 -10.33 -1.27
N LYS A 15 6.16 -9.50 -0.31
CA LYS A 15 5.58 -9.97 0.95
C LYS A 15 4.07 -9.79 0.93
N THR A 16 3.61 -8.70 1.50
CA THR A 16 2.18 -8.42 1.63
C THR A 16 1.51 -8.24 0.28
N GLY A 17 2.19 -7.55 -0.63
CA GLY A 17 1.66 -7.33 -1.97
C GLY A 17 1.41 -8.63 -2.71
N MET A 18 2.31 -9.59 -2.57
CA MET A 18 2.14 -10.89 -3.23
C MET A 18 0.92 -11.62 -2.72
N LEU A 19 0.63 -11.53 -1.42
CA LEU A 19 -0.55 -12.16 -0.84
C LEU A 19 -1.82 -11.56 -1.43
N ILE A 20 -1.89 -10.24 -1.50
CA ILE A 20 -3.05 -9.55 -2.09
C ILE A 20 -3.17 -9.91 -3.57
N ARG A 21 -2.06 -9.92 -4.27
CA ARG A 21 -2.04 -10.28 -5.69
C ARG A 21 -2.56 -11.70 -5.90
N CYS A 22 -2.13 -12.64 -5.07
CA CYS A 22 -2.59 -14.03 -5.16
C CYS A 22 -4.10 -14.13 -4.94
N ALA A 23 -4.65 -13.37 -4.00
CA ALA A 23 -6.08 -13.37 -3.76
C ALA A 23 -6.84 -12.90 -5.00
N ILE A 24 -6.35 -11.86 -5.66
CA ILE A 24 -6.96 -11.36 -6.89
C ILE A 24 -6.82 -12.39 -8.01
N GLN A 25 -5.64 -13.03 -8.13
CA GLN A 25 -5.44 -14.06 -9.15
C GLN A 25 -6.40 -15.24 -8.99
N LEU A 26 -6.64 -15.65 -7.75
CA LEU A 26 -7.61 -16.71 -7.48
C LEU A 26 -9.02 -16.28 -7.87
N ALA A 27 -9.37 -15.04 -7.57
CA ALA A 27 -10.68 -14.52 -7.94
C ALA A 27 -10.86 -14.46 -9.46
N LEU A 28 -9.82 -14.03 -10.18
CA LEU A 28 -9.86 -14.01 -11.64
C LEU A 28 -10.02 -15.41 -12.19
N CYS A 29 -9.28 -16.36 -11.65
CA CYS A 29 -9.35 -17.75 -12.08
C CYS A 29 -10.76 -18.30 -11.88
N ALA A 30 -11.34 -18.06 -10.71
CA ALA A 30 -12.70 -18.52 -10.40
C ALA A 30 -13.73 -17.89 -11.32
N ALA A 31 -13.51 -16.65 -11.73
CA ALA A 31 -14.43 -15.92 -12.62
C ALA A 31 -14.18 -16.21 -14.08
N GLY A 32 -13.13 -16.97 -14.42
CA GLY A 32 -12.79 -17.25 -15.81
C GLY A 32 -12.20 -16.06 -16.56
N VAL A 33 -11.60 -15.11 -15.83
CA VAL A 33 -10.98 -13.93 -16.42
C VAL A 33 -9.48 -14.14 -16.50
N GLU A 34 -8.91 -13.92 -17.67
CA GLU A 34 -7.47 -14.11 -17.87
C GLU A 34 -6.69 -12.91 -17.34
N GLU A 35 -5.54 -13.20 -16.73
CA GLU A 35 -4.71 -12.16 -16.13
C GLU A 35 -4.18 -11.17 -17.17
N ASN A 36 -3.89 -11.64 -18.35
CA ASN A 36 -3.36 -10.77 -19.39
C ASN A 36 -4.45 -10.10 -20.21
N SER A 37 -5.70 -10.26 -19.83
CA SER A 37 -6.78 -9.46 -20.41
C SER A 37 -6.71 -8.05 -19.82
N GLU A 38 -7.42 -7.12 -20.45
CA GLU A 38 -7.47 -5.75 -19.97
C GLU A 38 -8.04 -5.69 -18.56
N GLN A 39 -9.13 -6.41 -18.32
CA GLN A 39 -9.76 -6.43 -17.00
C GLN A 39 -8.86 -7.07 -15.94
N GLY A 40 -8.24 -8.19 -16.29
CA GLY A 40 -7.31 -8.86 -15.37
C GLY A 40 -6.14 -7.99 -15.02
N GLY A 41 -5.56 -7.32 -16.02
CA GLY A 41 -4.44 -6.42 -15.79
C GLY A 41 -4.78 -5.26 -14.87
N MET A 42 -5.98 -4.70 -15.03
CA MET A 42 -6.42 -3.59 -14.17
C MET A 42 -6.62 -4.05 -12.73
N LEU A 43 -7.19 -5.22 -12.52
CA LEU A 43 -7.38 -5.73 -11.16
C LEU A 43 -6.05 -6.07 -10.50
N LEU A 44 -5.09 -6.57 -11.26
CA LEU A 44 -3.75 -6.83 -10.71
C LEU A 44 -3.03 -5.53 -10.39
N GLN A 45 -3.21 -4.50 -11.20
CA GLN A 45 -2.65 -3.18 -10.91
C GLN A 45 -3.26 -2.61 -9.63
N TYR A 46 -4.57 -2.75 -9.47
CA TYR A 46 -5.24 -2.37 -8.23
C TYR A 46 -4.60 -3.10 -7.04
N ALA A 47 -4.39 -4.40 -7.16
CA ALA A 47 -3.82 -5.20 -6.08
C ALA A 47 -2.44 -4.70 -5.68
N ASP A 48 -1.59 -4.38 -6.66
CA ASP A 48 -0.24 -3.91 -6.39
C ASP A 48 -0.26 -2.55 -5.69
N ARG A 49 -1.12 -1.64 -6.13
CA ARG A 49 -1.22 -0.32 -5.52
C ARG A 49 -1.77 -0.38 -4.10
N VAL A 50 -2.78 -1.22 -3.88
CA VAL A 50 -3.37 -1.39 -2.54
C VAL A 50 -2.36 -2.04 -1.60
N GLY A 51 -1.59 -3.01 -2.10
CA GLY A 51 -0.57 -3.67 -1.27
C GLY A 51 0.48 -2.71 -0.80
N LEU A 52 0.97 -1.86 -1.70
CA LEU A 52 1.93 -0.83 -1.32
C LEU A 52 1.30 0.20 -0.38
N ALA A 53 0.08 0.62 -0.67
CA ALA A 53 -0.61 1.60 0.17
C ALA A 53 -0.80 1.07 1.59
N PHE A 54 -1.12 -0.21 1.71
CA PHE A 54 -1.27 -0.83 3.02
C PHE A 54 0.03 -0.70 3.81
N GLN A 55 1.15 -0.99 3.18
CA GLN A 55 2.42 -0.98 3.89
C GLN A 55 2.87 0.44 4.22
N VAL A 56 2.66 1.38 3.29
CA VAL A 56 2.99 2.78 3.57
C VAL A 56 2.16 3.30 4.74
N GLN A 57 0.87 2.97 4.74
CA GLN A 57 -0.02 3.42 5.81
C GLN A 57 0.33 2.75 7.14
N ASP A 58 0.76 1.50 7.10
CA ASP A 58 1.21 0.81 8.29
C ASP A 58 2.41 1.52 8.91
N ASP A 59 3.38 1.90 8.09
CA ASP A 59 4.55 2.64 8.56
C ASP A 59 4.15 4.02 9.11
N ILE A 60 3.19 4.68 8.46
CA ILE A 60 2.69 5.97 8.93
C ILE A 60 2.04 5.82 10.31
N LEU A 61 1.21 4.81 10.49
CA LEU A 61 0.52 4.59 11.74
C LEU A 61 1.48 4.23 12.86
N ASP A 62 2.50 3.45 12.56
CA ASP A 62 3.54 3.13 13.54
C ASP A 62 4.27 4.39 13.98
N GLU A 63 4.58 5.27 13.05
CA GLU A 63 5.25 6.52 13.36
C GLU A 63 4.38 7.41 14.25
N ILE A 64 3.12 7.56 13.91
CA ILE A 64 2.20 8.39 14.69
C ILE A 64 2.00 7.80 16.10
N GLY A 65 1.89 6.48 16.17
CA GLY A 65 1.77 5.79 17.45
C GLY A 65 3.00 6.02 18.33
N ASP A 66 4.18 5.93 17.75
CA ASP A 66 5.42 6.18 18.48
C ASP A 66 5.49 7.61 18.99
N LEU A 67 5.09 8.57 18.17
CA LEU A 67 5.06 9.96 18.59
C LEU A 67 4.13 10.18 19.78
N GLN A 68 3.02 9.51 19.82
CA GLN A 68 2.05 9.67 20.87
C GLN A 68 2.45 8.95 22.15
N GLN A 69 3.05 7.78 22.03
CA GLN A 69 3.33 6.94 23.18
C GLN A 69 4.64 7.24 23.85
N THR A 70 5.70 7.42 23.08
CA THR A 70 7.05 7.47 23.63
C THR A 70 7.62 8.86 23.75
N GLY A 71 7.00 9.82 23.11
CA GLY A 71 7.54 11.15 23.07
C GLY A 71 8.78 11.23 22.20
N LYS A 72 9.37 12.42 22.16
CA LYS A 72 10.41 12.71 21.20
C LYS A 72 11.75 12.04 21.48
N ALA A 73 12.04 11.83 22.76
CA ALA A 73 13.36 11.35 23.14
C ALA A 73 13.62 9.92 22.70
N GLN A 74 12.61 9.07 22.79
CA GLN A 74 12.78 7.67 22.42
C GLN A 74 12.61 7.42 20.96
N GLN A 75 11.90 8.29 20.33
CA GLN A 75 11.58 8.20 18.93
C GLN A 75 12.82 8.10 18.05
N GLY A 76 13.78 8.99 18.26
CA GLY A 76 14.99 8.98 17.46
C GLY A 76 15.83 7.73 17.66
N ALA A 77 15.88 7.24 18.89
CA ALA A 77 16.66 6.04 19.19
C ALA A 77 16.12 4.81 18.51
N ASP A 78 14.79 4.67 18.48
CA ASP A 78 14.18 3.51 17.87
C ASP A 78 14.35 3.51 16.36
N ARG A 79 14.23 4.66 15.74
CA ARG A 79 14.38 4.75 14.32
C ARG A 79 15.81 4.56 13.85
N SER A 80 16.76 4.88 14.69
CA SER A 80 18.17 4.74 14.31
C SER A 80 18.60 3.28 14.21
N ARG A 81 17.73 2.34 14.51
CA ARG A 81 18.05 0.94 14.37
C ARG A 81 18.02 0.47 12.93
N ASN A 82 17.93 1.37 12.00
CA ASN A 82 18.18 1.08 10.60
C ASN A 82 17.21 0.10 9.96
N LYS A 83 15.99 0.08 10.44
CA LYS A 83 14.98 -0.64 9.73
C LYS A 83 14.45 0.26 8.64
N PRO A 84 14.71 -0.05 7.38
CA PRO A 84 14.20 0.80 6.31
C PRO A 84 12.68 0.77 6.32
N SER A 85 12.09 1.93 6.29
CA SER A 85 10.65 2.10 6.21
C SER A 85 10.36 3.27 5.28
N PHE A 86 9.10 3.40 4.89
CA PHE A 86 8.74 4.53 4.04
C PHE A 86 8.94 5.86 4.80
N ILE A 87 8.80 5.84 6.13
CA ILE A 87 9.04 7.04 6.93
C ILE A 87 10.51 7.42 6.94
N THR A 88 11.40 6.44 7.12
CA THR A 88 12.84 6.74 7.18
C THR A 88 13.36 7.21 5.83
N LEU A 89 12.77 6.75 4.74
CA LEU A 89 13.22 7.12 3.41
C LEU A 89 12.58 8.40 2.89
N LEU A 90 11.32 8.65 3.22
CA LEU A 90 10.58 9.78 2.64
C LEU A 90 10.24 10.86 3.63
N GLY A 91 10.19 10.55 4.93
CA GLY A 91 9.62 11.43 5.92
C GLY A 91 8.10 11.27 5.99
N LEU A 92 7.51 11.71 7.09
CA LEU A 92 6.10 11.50 7.33
C LEU A 92 5.22 12.16 6.28
N LYS A 93 5.52 13.42 5.94
CA LYS A 93 4.68 14.17 5.00
C LYS A 93 4.67 13.54 3.62
N GLU A 94 5.85 13.18 3.12
CA GLU A 94 5.95 12.58 1.80
C GLU A 94 5.38 11.17 1.78
N ALA A 95 5.48 10.43 2.89
CA ALA A 95 4.85 9.12 2.99
C ALA A 95 3.33 9.26 2.91
N GLN A 96 2.77 10.27 3.57
CA GLN A 96 1.33 10.53 3.49
C GLN A 96 0.90 10.88 2.07
N ASN A 97 1.69 11.71 1.39
CA ASN A 97 1.42 12.04 0.00
C ASN A 97 1.49 10.81 -0.89
N TYR A 98 2.46 9.95 -0.63
CA TYR A 98 2.62 8.72 -1.41
C TYR A 98 1.44 7.78 -1.20
N ALA A 99 0.98 7.60 0.04
CA ALA A 99 -0.18 6.76 0.30
C ALA A 99 -1.41 7.28 -0.44
N GLN A 100 -1.60 8.60 -0.44
CA GLN A 100 -2.73 9.19 -1.12
C GLN A 100 -2.64 8.98 -2.63
N ARG A 101 -1.45 9.12 -3.20
CA ARG A 101 -1.24 8.88 -4.62
C ARG A 101 -1.51 7.42 -4.99
N LEU A 102 -1.08 6.48 -4.14
CA LEU A 102 -1.34 5.06 -4.38
C LEU A 102 -2.84 4.77 -4.34
N LEU A 103 -3.58 5.42 -3.44
CA LEU A 103 -5.03 5.29 -3.39
C LEU A 103 -5.65 5.75 -4.71
N GLU A 104 -5.22 6.92 -5.19
CA GLU A 104 -5.75 7.45 -6.43
C GLU A 104 -5.46 6.54 -7.61
N GLU A 105 -4.27 5.96 -7.65
CA GLU A 105 -3.90 5.02 -8.71
C GLU A 105 -4.71 3.73 -8.63
N ALA A 106 -4.98 3.25 -7.41
CA ALA A 106 -5.81 2.06 -7.25
C ALA A 106 -7.23 2.31 -7.72
N LEU A 107 -7.80 3.47 -7.37
CA LEU A 107 -9.15 3.82 -7.81
C LEU A 107 -9.21 4.01 -9.32
N ALA A 108 -8.16 4.60 -9.90
CA ALA A 108 -8.10 4.77 -11.35
C ALA A 108 -8.08 3.42 -12.07
N ALA A 109 -7.45 2.42 -11.48
CA ALA A 109 -7.43 1.08 -12.07
C ALA A 109 -8.82 0.45 -12.15
N LEU A 110 -9.75 0.94 -11.31
CA LEU A 110 -11.12 0.41 -11.27
C LEU A 110 -12.12 1.25 -12.03
N GLN A 111 -11.68 2.31 -12.71
CA GLN A 111 -12.60 3.30 -13.26
C GLN A 111 -13.54 2.73 -14.33
N SER A 112 -13.16 1.65 -14.99
CA SER A 112 -14.02 1.05 -16.01
C SER A 112 -15.14 0.20 -15.44
N TRP A 113 -15.09 -0.11 -14.14
CA TRP A 113 -16.17 -0.81 -13.46
C TRP A 113 -17.09 0.17 -12.76
N GLN A 114 -18.36 -0.20 -12.68
CA GLN A 114 -19.33 0.61 -11.97
C GLN A 114 -19.53 0.05 -10.57
N HIS A 115 -20.76 -0.30 -10.22
CA HIS A 115 -21.06 -0.71 -8.84
C HIS A 115 -20.42 -2.03 -8.43
N GLU A 116 -20.08 -2.87 -9.40
CA GLU A 116 -19.46 -4.15 -9.10
C GLU A 116 -18.09 -4.00 -8.45
N ALA A 117 -17.45 -2.85 -8.59
CA ALA A 117 -16.15 -2.60 -7.94
C ALA A 117 -16.25 -1.72 -6.70
N ASP A 118 -17.46 -1.44 -6.22
CA ASP A 118 -17.62 -0.52 -5.08
C ASP A 118 -16.96 -1.06 -3.82
N HIS A 119 -16.99 -2.37 -3.59
CA HIS A 119 -16.33 -2.95 -2.42
C HIS A 119 -14.81 -2.79 -2.50
N LEU A 120 -14.24 -2.92 -3.69
CA LEU A 120 -12.81 -2.73 -3.86
C LEU A 120 -12.41 -1.27 -3.64
N ARG A 121 -13.25 -0.35 -4.10
CA ARG A 121 -13.02 1.08 -3.86
C ARG A 121 -13.07 1.40 -2.38
N ALA A 122 -14.07 0.85 -1.68
CA ALA A 122 -14.21 1.07 -0.26
C ALA A 122 -13.03 0.49 0.52
N LEU A 123 -12.54 -0.68 0.10
CA LEU A 123 -11.39 -1.31 0.74
C LEU A 123 -10.14 -0.43 0.59
N ALA A 124 -9.89 0.09 -0.60
CA ALA A 124 -8.73 0.93 -0.83
C ALA A 124 -8.77 2.19 0.04
N ARG A 125 -9.95 2.82 0.11
CA ARG A 125 -10.11 4.01 0.96
C ARG A 125 -9.93 3.68 2.44
N LEU A 126 -10.49 2.55 2.87
CA LEU A 126 -10.37 2.14 4.26
C LEU A 126 -8.90 1.96 4.65
N ILE A 127 -8.13 1.33 3.79
CA ILE A 127 -6.71 1.07 4.06
C ILE A 127 -5.94 2.38 4.26
N VAL A 128 -6.15 3.35 3.38
CA VAL A 128 -5.38 4.59 3.41
C VAL A 128 -5.90 5.56 4.45
N GLU A 129 -7.19 5.52 4.74
CA GLU A 129 -7.81 6.48 5.65
C GLU A 129 -7.97 5.97 7.07
N ARG A 130 -7.60 4.72 7.33
CA ARG A 130 -7.71 4.17 8.68
C ARG A 130 -6.76 4.89 9.64
N ASN A 131 -7.18 4.95 10.89
CA ASN A 131 -6.40 5.59 11.94
C ASN A 131 -5.64 4.59 12.78
N LYS A 132 -5.74 3.30 12.43
CA LYS A 132 -5.07 2.31 13.24
C LYS A 132 -4.98 0.94 12.59
#